data_d33990285c0417a4d2e9461b6c2d871b
#
_entry.id   d33990285c0417a4d2e9461b6c2d871b
#
_cell.length_a   1.000
_cell.length_b   1.000
_cell.length_c   1.000
_cell.angle_alpha   90.00
_cell.angle_beta   90.00
_cell.angle_gamma   90.00
#
_symmetry.space_group_name_H-M   'P 1'
#
loop_
_entity.id
_entity.type
_entity.pdbx_description
1 polymer ?
#
loop_
_entity_poly.entity_id
_entity_poly.type
_entity_poly.pdbx_seq_one_letter_code
_entity_poly.pdbx_strand_id
1 'polypeptide(L)'
;PFAQLFDEEVPEGFVIESDDAKAQFEDAKGKNSVTWIGHMSTVIRLDGRVILLDPWFTDYASPLPPFGPHRKMPPGLSLEQLPPIDLVVVSHNHYDHFDLPTLESLPNPENITLIMPLRMGAYVEHIPFKEVIELAWDETVVRVGIEVTALPVVHFSARGLFDRNETLWAGFALKGQRSGGSLFHFEGDYGNTYRRIGQEHGPFDIALIAVGAYEPRNIMVGSHCALDDCVQAGIDLKADILIPVHWGTTVLGTEDIYETGQEFREEALAKGIPDERIWLMKIGETRIF
;
A
#
# COMPACT_ATOMS: atom_id res chain seq x y z
N PRO A 1 -2.40 -29.75 2.18
CA PRO A 1 -1.57 -28.57 2.41
C PRO A 1 -2.31 -27.25 2.14
N PHE A 2 -2.96 -27.07 0.98
CA PHE A 2 -3.70 -25.84 0.67
C PHE A 2 -4.86 -25.53 1.66
N ALA A 3 -5.57 -26.51 2.16
CA ALA A 3 -6.68 -26.29 3.10
C ALA A 3 -6.21 -25.72 4.45
N GLN A 4 -4.99 -26.00 4.89
CA GLN A 4 -4.45 -25.52 6.16
C GLN A 4 -4.15 -24.01 6.13
N LEU A 5 -3.77 -23.45 4.97
CA LEU A 5 -3.51 -22.01 4.83
C LEU A 5 -4.74 -21.11 5.03
N PHE A 6 -5.94 -21.69 4.94
CA PHE A 6 -7.19 -20.94 5.12
C PHE A 6 -7.75 -20.98 6.55
N ASP A 7 -7.25 -21.87 7.43
CA ASP A 7 -7.73 -22.07 8.79
C ASP A 7 -6.80 -21.47 9.88
N GLU A 8 -5.73 -20.75 9.49
CA GLU A 8 -4.84 -20.11 10.45
C GLU A 8 -5.56 -19.01 11.22
N GLU A 9 -5.50 -19.12 12.56
CA GLU A 9 -6.02 -18.09 13.45
C GLU A 9 -5.12 -16.85 13.42
N VAL A 10 -5.73 -15.67 13.48
CA VAL A 10 -5.02 -14.40 13.58
C VAL A 10 -4.20 -14.39 14.87
N PRO A 11 -2.87 -14.19 14.84
CA PRO A 11 -2.04 -14.17 16.03
C PRO A 11 -2.50 -13.10 17.05
N GLU A 12 -2.41 -13.44 18.32
CA GLU A 12 -2.74 -12.49 19.39
C GLU A 12 -1.88 -11.22 19.28
N GLY A 13 -2.53 -10.07 19.33
CA GLY A 13 -1.88 -8.78 19.25
C GLY A 13 -1.38 -8.37 17.85
N PHE A 14 -1.74 -9.12 16.79
CA PHE A 14 -1.44 -8.75 15.40
C PHE A 14 -2.29 -7.55 14.93
N VAL A 15 -3.48 -7.40 15.47
CA VAL A 15 -4.39 -6.28 15.21
C VAL A 15 -4.53 -5.45 16.49
N ILE A 16 -4.51 -4.13 16.36
CA ILE A 16 -4.79 -3.21 17.48
C ILE A 16 -6.31 -3.13 17.67
N GLU A 17 -6.75 -3.14 18.92
CA GLU A 17 -8.16 -2.91 19.26
C GLU A 17 -8.65 -1.58 18.68
N SER A 18 -9.87 -1.57 18.14
CA SER A 18 -10.41 -0.45 17.36
C SER A 18 -10.36 0.91 18.08
N ASP A 19 -10.65 0.95 19.39
CA ASP A 19 -10.62 2.18 20.17
C ASP A 19 -9.17 2.68 20.38
N ASP A 20 -8.22 1.76 20.57
CA ASP A 20 -6.80 2.10 20.71
C ASP A 20 -6.20 2.54 19.37
N ALA A 21 -6.57 1.90 18.28
CA ALA A 21 -6.16 2.30 16.93
C ALA A 21 -6.64 3.73 16.60
N LYS A 22 -7.92 4.02 16.91
CA LYS A 22 -8.49 5.35 16.76
C LYS A 22 -7.78 6.38 17.65
N ALA A 23 -7.49 6.04 18.89
CA ALA A 23 -6.77 6.93 19.82
C ALA A 23 -5.36 7.26 19.29
N GLN A 24 -4.58 6.26 18.87
CA GLN A 24 -3.26 6.47 18.26
C GLN A 24 -3.33 7.34 17.00
N PHE A 25 -4.33 7.09 16.15
CA PHE A 25 -4.54 7.88 14.95
C PHE A 25 -4.86 9.33 15.26
N GLU A 26 -5.71 9.62 16.27
CA GLU A 26 -6.02 10.99 16.69
C GLU A 26 -4.82 11.69 17.36
N ASP A 27 -4.03 11.01 18.17
CA ASP A 27 -2.82 11.54 18.82
C ASP A 27 -1.73 11.95 17.83
N ALA A 28 -1.74 11.37 16.63
CA ALA A 28 -0.86 11.75 15.52
C ALA A 28 -1.36 12.97 14.73
N LYS A 29 -2.50 13.58 15.12
CA LYS A 29 -3.04 14.77 14.44
C LYS A 29 -2.04 15.91 14.38
N GLY A 30 -1.87 16.46 13.17
CA GLY A 30 -0.93 17.56 12.91
C GLY A 30 0.53 17.16 12.74
N LYS A 31 0.83 15.85 12.82
CA LYS A 31 2.16 15.29 12.56
C LYS A 31 2.11 14.45 11.27
N ASN A 32 3.26 14.29 10.62
CA ASN A 32 3.40 13.31 9.55
C ASN A 32 3.35 11.91 10.17
N SER A 33 2.50 11.05 9.64
CA SER A 33 2.30 9.71 10.20
C SER A 33 1.80 8.72 9.16
N VAL A 34 2.05 7.46 9.43
CA VAL A 34 1.53 6.32 8.69
C VAL A 34 0.65 5.47 9.62
N THR A 35 -0.51 5.04 9.13
CA THR A 35 -1.40 4.08 9.81
C THR A 35 -1.63 2.91 8.90
N TRP A 36 -1.32 1.70 9.33
CA TRP A 36 -1.53 0.50 8.53
C TRP A 36 -2.95 -0.04 8.72
N ILE A 37 -3.74 -0.02 7.65
CA ILE A 37 -5.13 -0.50 7.65
C ILE A 37 -5.22 -2.02 7.43
N GLY A 38 -4.17 -2.57 6.83
CA GLY A 38 -4.05 -3.97 6.45
C GLY A 38 -3.82 -4.12 4.94
N HIS A 39 -3.15 -5.21 4.55
CA HIS A 39 -2.70 -5.42 3.19
C HIS A 39 -1.83 -4.27 2.70
N MET A 40 -2.13 -3.70 1.55
CA MET A 40 -1.46 -2.50 1.03
C MET A 40 -2.12 -1.20 1.48
N SER A 41 -3.32 -1.29 2.06
CA SER A 41 -4.10 -0.12 2.48
C SER A 41 -3.45 0.60 3.65
N THR A 42 -3.10 1.87 3.44
CA THR A 42 -2.50 2.73 4.45
C THR A 42 -3.13 4.12 4.45
N VAL A 43 -3.21 4.74 5.61
CA VAL A 43 -3.57 6.17 5.75
C VAL A 43 -2.29 6.94 6.09
N ILE A 44 -1.98 7.92 5.27
CA ILE A 44 -0.85 8.82 5.46
C ILE A 44 -1.36 10.19 5.88
N ARG A 45 -0.81 10.73 6.95
CA ARG A 45 -0.88 12.16 7.24
C ARG A 45 0.43 12.81 6.81
N LEU A 46 0.35 13.71 5.85
CA LEU A 46 1.52 14.42 5.32
C LEU A 46 1.18 15.89 5.13
N ASP A 47 1.94 16.77 5.76
CA ASP A 47 1.70 18.23 5.74
C ASP A 47 0.28 18.66 6.20
N GLY A 48 -0.35 17.85 7.07
CA GLY A 48 -1.71 18.07 7.55
C GLY A 48 -2.80 17.63 6.57
N ARG A 49 -2.43 16.92 5.50
CA ARG A 49 -3.35 16.27 4.56
C ARG A 49 -3.53 14.80 4.90
N VAL A 50 -4.71 14.29 4.61
CA VAL A 50 -5.04 12.87 4.77
C VAL A 50 -5.08 12.22 3.41
N ILE A 51 -4.22 11.22 3.23
CA ILE A 51 -4.03 10.49 1.97
C ILE A 51 -4.32 9.01 2.24
N LEU A 52 -5.18 8.43 1.45
CA LEU A 52 -5.51 7.00 1.51
C LEU A 52 -4.86 6.30 0.33
N LEU A 53 -4.02 5.30 0.61
CA LEU A 53 -3.30 4.52 -0.40
C LEU A 53 -3.92 3.15 -0.55
N ASP A 54 -4.14 2.70 -1.79
CA ASP A 54 -4.65 1.39 -2.20
C ASP A 54 -5.78 0.88 -1.29
N PRO A 55 -6.92 1.60 -1.20
CA PRO A 55 -7.96 1.31 -0.23
C PRO A 55 -8.73 0.04 -0.57
N TRP A 56 -8.55 -0.99 0.23
CA TRP A 56 -9.36 -2.20 0.24
C TRP A 56 -9.97 -2.40 1.62
N PHE A 57 -11.29 -2.16 1.74
CA PHE A 57 -12.04 -2.23 3.00
C PHE A 57 -13.14 -3.29 2.99
N THR A 58 -13.43 -3.89 1.83
CA THR A 58 -14.40 -4.99 1.72
C THR A 58 -13.81 -6.33 2.16
N ASP A 59 -14.66 -7.32 2.36
CA ASP A 59 -14.24 -8.65 2.81
C ASP A 59 -13.49 -9.45 1.73
N TYR A 60 -13.75 -9.18 0.45
CA TYR A 60 -13.23 -9.97 -0.67
C TYR A 60 -12.56 -9.10 -1.74
N ALA A 61 -11.33 -9.44 -2.09
CA ALA A 61 -10.66 -8.92 -3.29
C ALA A 61 -11.12 -9.72 -4.52
N SER A 62 -12.36 -9.49 -4.97
CA SER A 62 -12.99 -10.33 -6.00
C SER A 62 -14.13 -9.63 -6.73
N PRO A 63 -14.34 -9.94 -8.03
CA PRO A 63 -15.53 -9.50 -8.76
C PRO A 63 -16.79 -10.30 -8.40
N LEU A 64 -16.67 -11.43 -7.69
CA LEU A 64 -17.75 -12.38 -7.42
C LEU A 64 -17.73 -12.91 -5.97
N PRO A 65 -17.90 -12.05 -4.95
CA PRO A 65 -18.00 -12.54 -3.57
C PRO A 65 -19.12 -13.58 -3.44
N PRO A 66 -18.95 -14.64 -2.62
CA PRO A 66 -17.84 -14.86 -1.68
C PRO A 66 -16.65 -15.65 -2.26
N PHE A 67 -16.48 -15.67 -3.56
CA PHE A 67 -15.34 -16.35 -4.20
C PHE A 67 -14.16 -15.37 -4.36
N GLY A 68 -12.94 -15.85 -4.10
CA GLY A 68 -11.69 -15.09 -4.22
C GLY A 68 -10.99 -14.85 -2.88
N PRO A 69 -9.89 -14.06 -2.88
CA PRO A 69 -9.15 -13.75 -1.67
C PRO A 69 -10.04 -13.04 -0.63
N HIS A 70 -10.04 -13.58 0.58
CA HIS A 70 -10.87 -13.10 1.70
C HIS A 70 -9.98 -12.50 2.78
N ARG A 71 -10.35 -11.34 3.31
CA ARG A 71 -9.68 -10.74 4.47
C ARG A 71 -9.84 -11.64 5.69
N LYS A 72 -8.76 -11.87 6.42
CA LYS A 72 -8.76 -12.66 7.66
C LYS A 72 -9.20 -11.84 8.88
N MET A 73 -9.11 -10.50 8.80
CA MET A 73 -9.50 -9.58 9.86
C MET A 73 -10.07 -8.28 9.27
N PRO A 74 -10.85 -7.51 10.04
CA PRO A 74 -11.36 -6.21 9.58
C PRO A 74 -10.21 -5.21 9.33
N PRO A 75 -10.47 -4.14 8.56
CA PRO A 75 -9.55 -3.01 8.48
C PRO A 75 -9.22 -2.43 9.85
N GLY A 76 -7.96 -2.01 10.07
CA GLY A 76 -7.50 -1.48 11.35
C GLY A 76 -8.26 -0.22 11.82
N LEU A 77 -8.78 0.56 10.87
CA LEU A 77 -9.77 1.62 11.07
C LEU A 77 -10.86 1.48 10.02
N SER A 78 -12.11 1.74 10.37
CA SER A 78 -13.20 1.81 9.39
C SER A 78 -13.20 3.14 8.63
N LEU A 79 -13.90 3.21 7.49
CA LEU A 79 -14.01 4.46 6.73
C LEU A 79 -14.67 5.58 7.56
N GLU A 80 -15.61 5.25 8.45
CA GLU A 80 -16.30 6.21 9.33
C GLU A 80 -15.39 6.75 10.44
N GLN A 81 -14.32 6.05 10.78
CA GLN A 81 -13.32 6.50 11.75
C GLN A 81 -12.28 7.43 11.14
N LEU A 82 -12.19 7.49 9.81
CA LEU A 82 -11.25 8.37 9.13
C LEU A 82 -11.78 9.82 9.09
N PRO A 83 -10.91 10.82 9.21
CA PRO A 83 -11.27 12.20 8.97
C PRO A 83 -11.54 12.43 7.46
N PRO A 84 -11.98 13.64 7.08
CA PRO A 84 -12.07 13.98 5.66
C PRO A 84 -10.77 13.68 4.92
N ILE A 85 -10.90 12.92 3.81
CA ILE A 85 -9.80 12.49 2.97
C ILE A 85 -9.55 13.57 1.91
N ASP A 86 -8.29 13.99 1.74
CA ASP A 86 -7.90 14.97 0.73
C ASP A 86 -7.52 14.28 -0.60
N LEU A 87 -6.77 13.17 -0.52
CA LEU A 87 -6.28 12.42 -1.67
C LEU A 87 -6.55 10.91 -1.50
N VAL A 88 -6.87 10.25 -2.58
CA VAL A 88 -6.78 8.80 -2.72
C VAL A 88 -5.78 8.51 -3.83
N VAL A 89 -4.82 7.62 -3.58
CA VAL A 89 -3.83 7.19 -4.57
C VAL A 89 -3.93 5.67 -4.72
N VAL A 90 -4.05 5.20 -5.95
CA VAL A 90 -4.18 3.78 -6.28
C VAL A 90 -3.06 3.36 -7.22
N SER A 91 -2.36 2.29 -6.87
CA SER A 91 -1.16 1.83 -7.60
C SER A 91 -1.49 1.10 -8.90
N HIS A 92 -2.54 0.29 -8.92
CA HIS A 92 -2.97 -0.48 -10.09
C HIS A 92 -4.39 -1.04 -9.89
N ASN A 93 -4.90 -1.79 -10.86
CA ASN A 93 -6.31 -2.19 -10.89
C ASN A 93 -6.61 -3.57 -10.28
N HIS A 94 -5.69 -4.28 -9.62
CA HIS A 94 -6.01 -5.52 -8.93
C HIS A 94 -7.07 -5.28 -7.84
N TYR A 95 -7.87 -6.32 -7.51
CA TYR A 95 -9.03 -6.18 -6.62
C TYR A 95 -8.66 -5.85 -5.18
N ASP A 96 -7.47 -6.22 -4.73
CA ASP A 96 -6.91 -5.98 -3.39
C ASP A 96 -6.22 -4.61 -3.24
N HIS A 97 -6.18 -3.80 -4.31
CA HIS A 97 -5.66 -2.43 -4.36
C HIS A 97 -6.72 -1.43 -4.83
N PHE A 98 -7.46 -1.80 -5.86
CA PHE A 98 -8.53 -1.02 -6.44
C PHE A 98 -9.88 -1.66 -6.10
N ASP A 99 -10.30 -1.49 -4.86
CA ASP A 99 -11.59 -1.98 -4.35
C ASP A 99 -12.68 -0.98 -4.70
N LEU A 100 -13.36 -1.20 -5.82
CA LEU A 100 -14.39 -0.29 -6.32
C LEU A 100 -15.51 -0.05 -5.30
N PRO A 101 -16.07 -1.08 -4.61
CA PRO A 101 -17.05 -0.84 -3.55
C PRO A 101 -16.55 0.07 -2.42
N THR A 102 -15.26 -0.02 -2.06
CA THR A 102 -14.66 0.91 -1.10
C THR A 102 -14.65 2.34 -1.66
N LEU A 103 -14.23 2.54 -2.91
CA LEU A 103 -14.21 3.87 -3.54
C LEU A 103 -15.63 4.47 -3.65
N GLU A 104 -16.63 3.67 -3.95
CA GLU A 104 -18.05 4.06 -3.99
C GLU A 104 -18.61 4.44 -2.61
N SER A 105 -18.03 3.88 -1.55
CA SER A 105 -18.45 4.10 -0.15
C SER A 105 -17.69 5.24 0.54
N LEU A 106 -16.72 5.88 -0.12
CA LEU A 106 -15.97 6.99 0.46
C LEU A 106 -16.89 8.17 0.82
N PRO A 107 -16.74 8.76 2.02
CA PRO A 107 -17.55 9.91 2.41
C PRO A 107 -17.11 11.16 1.64
N ASN A 108 -18.09 11.92 1.13
CA ASN A 108 -17.88 13.21 0.44
C ASN A 108 -16.86 13.13 -0.71
N PRO A 109 -17.04 12.23 -1.68
CA PRO A 109 -16.09 12.05 -2.79
C PRO A 109 -15.87 13.34 -3.59
N GLU A 110 -16.82 14.25 -3.62
CA GLU A 110 -16.72 15.57 -4.26
C GLU A 110 -15.65 16.49 -3.64
N ASN A 111 -15.06 16.11 -2.51
CA ASN A 111 -13.93 16.81 -1.88
C ASN A 111 -12.59 16.09 -2.12
N ILE A 112 -12.61 14.87 -2.64
CA ILE A 112 -11.45 13.99 -2.79
C ILE A 112 -10.88 14.10 -4.20
N THR A 113 -9.56 14.27 -4.32
CA THR A 113 -8.83 14.05 -5.57
C THR A 113 -8.34 12.60 -5.62
N LEU A 114 -8.74 11.86 -6.65
CA LEU A 114 -8.26 10.50 -6.92
C LEU A 114 -7.11 10.55 -7.92
N ILE A 115 -5.98 9.92 -7.60
CA ILE A 115 -4.79 9.83 -8.44
C ILE A 115 -4.49 8.35 -8.71
N MET A 116 -4.28 7.99 -9.96
CA MET A 116 -4.04 6.61 -10.37
C MET A 116 -3.30 6.54 -11.72
N PRO A 117 -2.78 5.37 -12.11
CA PRO A 117 -2.15 5.21 -13.42
C PRO A 117 -3.15 5.32 -14.58
N LEU A 118 -2.60 5.52 -15.79
CA LEU A 118 -3.38 5.68 -17.01
C LEU A 118 -4.39 4.56 -17.26
N ARG A 119 -5.55 4.92 -17.81
CA ARG A 119 -6.67 4.07 -18.23
C ARG A 119 -7.49 3.45 -17.10
N MET A 120 -7.29 3.89 -15.86
CA MET A 120 -8.11 3.44 -14.73
C MET A 120 -9.36 4.32 -14.53
N GLY A 121 -9.38 5.54 -15.08
CA GLY A 121 -10.47 6.51 -14.91
C GLY A 121 -11.85 6.01 -15.32
N ALA A 122 -11.91 5.19 -16.36
CA ALA A 122 -13.17 4.61 -16.84
C ALA A 122 -13.94 3.78 -15.79
N TYR A 123 -13.24 3.20 -14.81
CA TYR A 123 -13.89 2.42 -13.74
C TYR A 123 -14.64 3.29 -12.72
N VAL A 124 -14.30 4.58 -12.62
CA VAL A 124 -14.78 5.49 -11.56
C VAL A 124 -15.58 6.69 -12.10
N GLU A 125 -15.89 6.73 -13.38
CA GLU A 125 -16.65 7.85 -14.03
C GLU A 125 -17.99 8.15 -13.34
N HIS A 126 -18.60 7.15 -12.71
CA HIS A 126 -19.88 7.28 -12.02
C HIS A 126 -19.75 7.81 -10.59
N ILE A 127 -18.52 7.87 -10.01
CA ILE A 127 -18.27 8.38 -8.67
C ILE A 127 -17.94 9.87 -8.78
N PRO A 128 -18.65 10.76 -8.08
CA PRO A 128 -18.47 12.20 -8.23
C PRO A 128 -17.23 12.72 -7.48
N PHE A 129 -16.03 12.17 -7.77
CA PHE A 129 -14.80 12.71 -7.24
C PHE A 129 -14.60 14.16 -7.64
N LYS A 130 -13.99 14.97 -6.76
CA LYS A 130 -13.61 16.34 -7.07
C LYS A 130 -12.78 16.44 -8.35
N GLU A 131 -11.85 15.51 -8.48
CA GLU A 131 -10.94 15.40 -9.62
C GLU A 131 -10.44 13.96 -9.71
N VAL A 132 -10.33 13.43 -10.91
CA VAL A 132 -9.69 12.15 -11.22
C VAL A 132 -8.49 12.46 -12.10
N ILE A 133 -7.29 12.08 -11.65
CA ILE A 133 -6.03 12.33 -12.34
C ILE A 133 -5.40 10.99 -12.69
N GLU A 134 -5.11 10.80 -13.95
CA GLU A 134 -4.37 9.66 -14.45
C GLU A 134 -2.94 10.08 -14.81
N LEU A 135 -1.96 9.33 -14.33
CA LEU A 135 -0.54 9.60 -14.55
C LEU A 135 0.13 8.49 -15.35
N ALA A 136 0.95 8.86 -16.30
CA ALA A 136 1.95 7.99 -16.88
C ALA A 136 3.17 7.86 -15.94
N TRP A 137 4.05 6.90 -16.20
CA TRP A 137 5.32 6.82 -15.50
C TRP A 137 6.15 8.09 -15.69
N ASP A 138 6.83 8.50 -14.64
CA ASP A 138 7.64 9.71 -14.51
C ASP A 138 6.83 11.03 -14.61
N GLU A 139 5.49 10.96 -14.58
CA GLU A 139 4.65 12.13 -14.46
C GLU A 139 4.39 12.50 -12.99
N THR A 140 4.38 13.81 -12.76
CA THR A 140 4.20 14.41 -11.44
C THR A 140 3.02 15.39 -11.45
N VAL A 141 2.24 15.33 -10.37
CA VAL A 141 1.20 16.33 -10.11
C VAL A 141 1.33 16.85 -8.67
N VAL A 142 0.97 18.12 -8.47
CA VAL A 142 0.87 18.70 -7.13
C VAL A 142 -0.61 18.98 -6.83
N ARG A 143 -1.13 18.39 -5.74
CA ARG A 143 -2.49 18.67 -5.24
C ARG A 143 -2.45 18.85 -3.73
N VAL A 144 -3.19 19.81 -3.26
CA VAL A 144 -3.33 20.17 -1.84
C VAL A 144 -1.99 20.34 -1.10
N GLY A 145 -0.90 20.70 -1.81
CA GLY A 145 0.44 20.83 -1.25
C GLY A 145 1.22 19.51 -1.14
N ILE A 146 0.72 18.45 -1.77
CA ILE A 146 1.41 17.16 -1.89
C ILE A 146 1.82 16.98 -3.35
N GLU A 147 3.09 16.71 -3.56
CA GLU A 147 3.64 16.27 -4.84
C GLU A 147 3.50 14.75 -4.93
N VAL A 148 2.91 14.26 -6.02
CA VAL A 148 2.68 12.84 -6.29
C VAL A 148 3.28 12.51 -7.64
N THR A 149 4.25 11.60 -7.66
CA THR A 149 4.92 11.13 -8.89
C THR A 149 4.64 9.66 -9.10
N ALA A 150 4.11 9.30 -10.26
CA ALA A 150 3.96 7.90 -10.67
C ALA A 150 5.28 7.38 -11.24
N LEU A 151 5.76 6.24 -10.76
CA LEU A 151 7.07 5.70 -11.10
C LEU A 151 6.97 4.23 -11.55
N PRO A 152 7.80 3.79 -12.51
CA PRO A 152 7.75 2.43 -13.02
C PRO A 152 8.20 1.42 -11.97
N VAL A 153 7.41 0.36 -11.81
CA VAL A 153 7.71 -0.81 -10.98
C VAL A 153 7.48 -2.08 -11.79
N VAL A 154 8.09 -3.19 -11.37
CA VAL A 154 7.98 -4.47 -12.07
C VAL A 154 6.74 -5.22 -11.58
N HIS A 155 5.60 -4.94 -12.20
CA HIS A 155 4.31 -5.53 -11.86
C HIS A 155 3.44 -5.66 -13.12
N PHE A 156 2.14 -5.83 -12.97
CA PHE A 156 1.17 -5.88 -14.06
C PHE A 156 -0.21 -5.38 -13.60
N SER A 157 -1.12 -5.23 -14.53
CA SER A 157 -2.53 -4.94 -14.25
C SER A 157 -3.44 -5.99 -14.88
N ALA A 158 -4.53 -6.34 -14.21
CA ALA A 158 -5.61 -7.18 -14.73
C ALA A 158 -6.82 -7.18 -13.78
N ARG A 159 -8.04 -7.22 -14.30
CA ARG A 159 -9.28 -7.47 -13.55
C ARG A 159 -10.11 -8.60 -14.16
N GLY A 160 -9.83 -8.99 -15.38
CA GLY A 160 -10.55 -10.01 -16.12
C GLY A 160 -9.62 -10.99 -16.81
N LEU A 161 -10.18 -11.81 -17.69
CA LEU A 161 -9.43 -12.84 -18.39
C LEU A 161 -8.62 -12.31 -19.59
N PHE A 162 -8.95 -11.10 -20.10
CA PHE A 162 -8.43 -10.62 -21.39
C PHE A 162 -7.92 -9.18 -21.32
N ASP A 163 -7.82 -8.58 -20.14
CA ASP A 163 -7.47 -7.18 -19.92
C ASP A 163 -6.08 -6.97 -19.30
N ARG A 164 -5.22 -8.02 -19.33
CA ARG A 164 -3.86 -7.92 -18.80
C ARG A 164 -3.09 -6.77 -19.45
N ASN A 165 -2.59 -5.86 -18.62
CA ASN A 165 -1.83 -4.66 -19.02
C ASN A 165 -2.63 -3.67 -19.92
N GLU A 166 -3.95 -3.74 -19.90
CA GLU A 166 -4.81 -2.73 -20.56
C GLU A 166 -4.77 -1.39 -19.82
N THR A 167 -4.64 -1.40 -18.49
CA THR A 167 -4.35 -0.22 -17.68
C THR A 167 -2.87 -0.17 -17.31
N LEU A 168 -2.36 1.00 -16.95
CA LEU A 168 -1.01 1.12 -16.42
C LEU A 168 -1.01 0.75 -14.92
N TRP A 169 0.18 0.51 -14.36
CA TRP A 169 0.47 0.32 -12.94
C TRP A 169 1.67 1.18 -12.55
N ALA A 170 1.80 1.57 -11.29
CA ALA A 170 2.89 2.42 -10.83
C ALA A 170 3.18 2.23 -9.33
N GLY A 171 4.42 2.45 -8.92
CA GLY A 171 4.72 2.90 -7.58
C GLY A 171 4.52 4.42 -7.49
N PHE A 172 4.30 4.94 -6.29
CA PHE A 172 4.09 6.36 -6.10
C PHE A 172 5.06 6.94 -5.08
N ALA A 173 5.78 7.99 -5.50
CA ALA A 173 6.51 8.86 -4.59
C ALA A 173 5.60 10.02 -4.17
N LEU A 174 5.44 10.22 -2.86
CA LEU A 174 4.69 11.32 -2.29
C LEU A 174 5.63 12.21 -1.49
N LYS A 175 5.52 13.54 -1.69
CA LYS A 175 6.35 14.52 -0.99
C LYS A 175 5.53 15.70 -0.53
N GLY A 176 5.61 16.01 0.76
CA GLY A 176 5.02 17.21 1.34
C GLY A 176 5.83 18.45 1.00
N GLN A 177 5.22 19.43 0.35
CA GLN A 177 5.92 20.64 -0.06
C GLN A 177 6.34 21.54 1.10
N ARG A 178 5.67 21.41 2.26
CA ARG A 178 5.94 22.24 3.43
C ARG A 178 6.99 21.63 4.36
N SER A 179 6.83 20.36 4.73
CA SER A 179 7.77 19.65 5.62
C SER A 179 8.98 19.09 4.87
N GLY A 180 8.80 18.79 3.57
CA GLY A 180 9.75 17.98 2.80
C GLY A 180 9.65 16.49 3.11
N GLY A 181 8.76 16.08 4.04
CA GLY A 181 8.52 14.67 4.34
C GLY A 181 8.13 13.87 3.10
N SER A 182 8.67 12.68 2.94
CA SER A 182 8.56 11.91 1.71
C SER A 182 8.38 10.42 1.99
N LEU A 183 7.61 9.77 1.13
CA LEU A 183 7.44 8.32 1.17
C LEU A 183 7.39 7.74 -0.25
N PHE A 184 7.75 6.46 -0.37
CA PHE A 184 7.53 5.67 -1.56
C PHE A 184 6.66 4.45 -1.24
N HIS A 185 5.62 4.26 -2.04
CA HIS A 185 4.64 3.18 -1.93
C HIS A 185 4.65 2.35 -3.20
N PHE A 186 4.90 1.05 -3.10
CA PHE A 186 4.97 0.21 -4.27
C PHE A 186 4.68 -1.26 -4.00
N GLU A 187 4.19 -1.94 -5.03
CA GLU A 187 4.18 -3.38 -5.18
C GLU A 187 4.91 -3.76 -6.46
N GLY A 188 5.66 -4.87 -6.43
CA GLY A 188 6.32 -5.39 -7.61
C GLY A 188 7.58 -6.18 -7.30
N ASP A 189 8.06 -6.91 -8.31
CA ASP A 189 9.33 -7.62 -8.22
C ASP A 189 10.52 -6.64 -8.27
N TYR A 190 11.68 -7.10 -7.80
CA TYR A 190 12.89 -6.28 -7.81
C TYR A 190 13.36 -5.99 -9.24
N GLY A 191 13.82 -4.76 -9.44
CA GLY A 191 14.36 -4.31 -10.71
C GLY A 191 15.31 -3.10 -10.55
N ASN A 192 16.11 -2.85 -11.57
CA ASN A 192 17.06 -1.72 -11.57
C ASN A 192 16.38 -0.34 -11.45
N THR A 193 15.07 -0.27 -11.59
CA THR A 193 14.28 0.96 -11.46
C THR A 193 14.38 1.57 -10.07
N TYR A 194 14.44 0.76 -9.00
CA TYR A 194 14.51 1.27 -7.62
C TYR A 194 15.78 2.08 -7.35
N ARG A 195 16.91 1.67 -7.93
CA ARG A 195 18.15 2.45 -7.84
C ARG A 195 18.03 3.79 -8.53
N ARG A 196 17.42 3.85 -9.72
CA ARG A 196 17.13 5.11 -10.41
C ARG A 196 16.20 5.99 -9.57
N ILE A 197 15.12 5.43 -9.06
CA ILE A 197 14.15 6.14 -8.24
C ILE A 197 14.83 6.74 -7.00
N GLY A 198 15.65 5.96 -6.29
CA GLY A 198 16.38 6.44 -5.11
C GLY A 198 17.44 7.50 -5.43
N GLN A 199 17.94 7.56 -6.68
CA GLN A 199 18.87 8.60 -7.13
C GLN A 199 18.15 9.90 -7.52
N GLU A 200 17.01 9.80 -8.18
CA GLU A 200 16.29 10.92 -8.78
C GLU A 200 15.26 11.54 -7.82
N HIS A 201 14.61 10.73 -6.99
CA HIS A 201 13.50 11.13 -6.13
C HIS A 201 13.77 10.94 -4.63
N GLY A 202 14.74 10.08 -4.24
CA GLY A 202 15.13 9.87 -2.85
C GLY A 202 16.13 10.92 -2.33
N PRO A 203 16.59 10.82 -1.07
CA PRO A 203 16.16 9.78 -0.13
C PRO A 203 14.70 9.93 0.29
N PHE A 204 14.09 8.82 0.73
CA PHE A 204 12.73 8.81 1.29
C PHE A 204 12.79 8.63 2.81
N ASP A 205 11.90 9.29 3.55
CA ASP A 205 11.76 9.03 4.99
C ASP A 205 11.20 7.62 5.21
N ILE A 206 10.24 7.19 4.38
CA ILE A 206 9.60 5.88 4.48
C ILE A 206 9.49 5.19 3.11
N ALA A 207 9.72 3.88 3.07
CA ALA A 207 9.28 3.00 2.00
C ALA A 207 8.23 2.00 2.53
N LEU A 208 7.04 2.01 1.94
CA LEU A 208 5.99 1.00 2.11
C LEU A 208 6.23 -0.08 1.06
N ILE A 209 6.69 -1.25 1.49
CA ILE A 209 7.20 -2.32 0.62
C ILE A 209 6.25 -3.51 0.68
N ALA A 210 5.66 -3.88 -0.46
CA ALA A 210 4.87 -5.10 -0.56
C ALA A 210 5.77 -6.32 -0.43
N VAL A 211 5.58 -7.13 0.62
CA VAL A 211 6.43 -8.29 0.93
C VAL A 211 5.69 -9.62 0.85
N GLY A 212 4.38 -9.64 0.65
CA GLY A 212 3.57 -10.86 0.51
C GLY A 212 3.48 -11.37 -0.92
N ALA A 213 2.85 -12.54 -1.07
CA ALA A 213 2.63 -13.21 -2.35
C ALA A 213 3.93 -13.55 -3.12
N TYR A 214 5.01 -13.92 -2.42
CA TYR A 214 6.29 -14.24 -3.06
C TYR A 214 6.48 -15.73 -3.34
N GLU A 215 5.68 -16.61 -2.73
CA GLU A 215 5.72 -18.06 -2.95
C GLU A 215 4.45 -18.59 -3.65
N PRO A 216 4.55 -19.60 -4.53
CA PRO A 216 5.79 -20.25 -4.99
C PRO A 216 6.56 -19.37 -5.98
N ARG A 217 7.85 -19.18 -5.74
CA ARG A 217 8.69 -18.20 -6.46
C ARG A 217 8.64 -18.32 -7.98
N ASN A 218 8.58 -19.55 -8.51
CA ASN A 218 8.52 -19.79 -9.95
C ASN A 218 7.24 -19.27 -10.64
N ILE A 219 6.19 -18.94 -9.88
CA ILE A 219 4.95 -18.32 -10.36
C ILE A 219 4.98 -16.82 -10.10
N MET A 220 5.47 -16.41 -8.94
CA MET A 220 5.37 -15.03 -8.44
C MET A 220 6.48 -14.12 -9.00
N VAL A 221 7.58 -14.68 -9.53
CA VAL A 221 8.64 -13.91 -10.18
C VAL A 221 8.09 -13.01 -11.29
N GLY A 222 8.51 -11.75 -11.31
CA GLY A 222 8.03 -10.74 -12.25
C GLY A 222 6.76 -10.01 -11.80
N SER A 223 6.27 -10.32 -10.58
CA SER A 223 5.11 -9.65 -9.98
C SER A 223 5.37 -9.22 -8.54
N HIS A 224 6.03 -10.08 -7.75
CA HIS A 224 6.32 -9.83 -6.33
C HIS A 224 7.77 -10.17 -6.04
N CYS A 225 8.44 -9.35 -5.23
CA CYS A 225 9.84 -9.58 -4.86
C CYS A 225 9.98 -10.70 -3.82
N ALA A 226 11.06 -11.46 -3.89
CA ALA A 226 11.50 -12.27 -2.75
C ALA A 226 11.97 -11.35 -1.62
N LEU A 227 11.97 -11.81 -0.38
CA LEU A 227 12.21 -10.94 0.79
C LEU A 227 13.56 -10.24 0.74
N ASP A 228 14.61 -10.92 0.30
CA ASP A 228 15.95 -10.34 0.10
C ASP A 228 15.97 -9.23 -0.97
N ASP A 229 15.23 -9.43 -2.05
CA ASP A 229 15.04 -8.45 -3.12
C ASP A 229 14.19 -7.26 -2.65
N CYS A 230 13.15 -7.50 -1.84
CA CYS A 230 12.34 -6.44 -1.23
C CYS A 230 13.19 -5.54 -0.33
N VAL A 231 14.06 -6.13 0.50
CA VAL A 231 15.02 -5.36 1.32
C VAL A 231 15.98 -4.58 0.44
N GLN A 232 16.48 -5.20 -0.65
CA GLN A 232 17.38 -4.52 -1.57
C GLN A 232 16.69 -3.33 -2.26
N ALA A 233 15.41 -3.45 -2.60
CA ALA A 233 14.63 -2.33 -3.14
C ALA A 233 14.59 -1.15 -2.15
N GLY A 234 14.34 -1.41 -0.85
CA GLY A 234 14.38 -0.38 0.19
C GLY A 234 15.74 0.32 0.31
N ILE A 235 16.84 -0.45 0.21
CA ILE A 235 18.21 0.10 0.21
C ILE A 235 18.44 0.98 -1.02
N ASP A 236 18.06 0.50 -2.21
CA ASP A 236 18.26 1.20 -3.48
C ASP A 236 17.41 2.48 -3.56
N LEU A 237 16.23 2.50 -2.94
CA LEU A 237 15.38 3.69 -2.74
C LEU A 237 16.00 4.72 -1.79
N LYS A 238 17.02 4.34 -1.02
CA LYS A 238 17.62 5.14 0.05
C LYS A 238 16.58 5.54 1.12
N ALA A 239 15.62 4.67 1.38
CA ALA A 239 14.62 4.92 2.39
C ALA A 239 15.23 4.83 3.79
N ASP A 240 14.87 5.76 4.67
CA ASP A 240 15.35 5.74 6.05
C ASP A 240 14.63 4.66 6.87
N ILE A 241 13.33 4.52 6.69
CA ILE A 241 12.49 3.54 7.37
C ILE A 241 11.86 2.60 6.34
N LEU A 242 11.93 1.29 6.61
CA LEU A 242 11.29 0.24 5.82
C LEU A 242 10.05 -0.27 6.56
N ILE A 243 8.90 -0.26 5.89
CA ILE A 243 7.64 -0.76 6.43
C ILE A 243 7.15 -1.88 5.50
N PRO A 244 7.25 -3.16 5.92
CA PRO A 244 6.65 -4.25 5.17
C PRO A 244 5.13 -4.17 5.24
N VAL A 245 4.47 -4.20 4.08
CA VAL A 245 3.02 -4.22 3.87
C VAL A 245 2.65 -5.33 2.91
N HIS A 246 1.39 -5.50 2.55
CA HIS A 246 0.90 -6.55 1.64
C HIS A 246 1.03 -7.98 2.21
N TRP A 247 0.98 -8.14 3.53
CA TRP A 247 1.06 -9.41 4.24
C TRP A 247 0.03 -9.47 5.37
N GLY A 248 -0.15 -10.62 6.00
CA GLY A 248 -0.96 -10.78 7.21
C GLY A 248 -2.47 -10.53 7.05
N THR A 249 -2.97 -10.21 5.86
CA THR A 249 -4.37 -9.81 5.66
C THR A 249 -5.18 -10.85 4.90
N THR A 250 -4.62 -11.45 3.88
CA THR A 250 -5.26 -12.46 3.03
C THR A 250 -4.21 -13.42 2.48
N VAL A 251 -4.65 -14.60 2.05
CA VAL A 251 -3.79 -15.62 1.44
C VAL A 251 -3.77 -15.40 -0.07
N LEU A 252 -2.62 -15.05 -0.63
CA LEU A 252 -2.38 -14.89 -2.06
C LEU A 252 -1.31 -15.84 -2.59
N GLY A 253 -0.39 -16.27 -1.74
CA GLY A 253 0.70 -17.20 -2.04
C GLY A 253 0.62 -18.47 -1.22
N THR A 254 1.75 -19.15 -1.08
CA THR A 254 1.88 -20.37 -0.26
C THR A 254 2.79 -20.17 0.97
N GLU A 255 3.35 -18.98 1.14
CA GLU A 255 4.05 -18.54 2.35
C GLU A 255 3.10 -18.41 3.53
N ASP A 256 3.63 -18.48 4.76
CA ASP A 256 2.88 -18.15 5.97
C ASP A 256 2.63 -16.64 6.03
N ILE A 257 1.35 -16.26 5.95
CA ILE A 257 0.98 -14.85 5.87
C ILE A 257 1.29 -14.07 7.16
N TYR A 258 1.44 -14.72 8.31
CA TYR A 258 1.72 -14.04 9.58
C TYR A 258 3.20 -14.00 9.94
N GLU A 259 4.03 -14.87 9.36
CA GLU A 259 5.48 -14.90 9.57
C GLU A 259 6.23 -13.98 8.59
N THR A 260 5.66 -13.70 7.41
CA THR A 260 6.28 -12.91 6.32
C THR A 260 6.93 -11.61 6.80
N GLY A 261 6.25 -10.86 7.67
CA GLY A 261 6.82 -9.60 8.18
C GLY A 261 8.04 -9.81 9.08
N GLN A 262 8.04 -10.86 9.89
CA GLN A 262 9.18 -11.21 10.73
C GLN A 262 10.35 -11.73 9.89
N GLU A 263 10.09 -12.55 8.87
CA GLU A 263 11.10 -13.01 7.92
C GLU A 263 11.73 -11.84 7.14
N PHE A 264 10.92 -10.86 6.71
CA PHE A 264 11.45 -9.62 6.11
C PHE A 264 12.38 -8.87 7.07
N ARG A 265 12.00 -8.75 8.36
CA ARG A 265 12.84 -8.11 9.37
C ARG A 265 14.16 -8.84 9.54
N GLU A 266 14.15 -10.17 9.60
CA GLU A 266 15.36 -11.00 9.73
C GLU A 266 16.29 -10.80 8.53
N GLU A 267 15.74 -10.79 7.31
CA GLU A 267 16.49 -10.52 6.09
C GLU A 267 17.08 -9.10 6.07
N ALA A 268 16.33 -8.09 6.51
CA ALA A 268 16.81 -6.72 6.61
C ALA A 268 17.97 -6.58 7.63
N LEU A 269 17.85 -7.22 8.79
CA LEU A 269 18.93 -7.28 9.79
C LEU A 269 20.17 -7.99 9.23
N ALA A 270 19.99 -9.08 8.49
CA ALA A 270 21.10 -9.80 7.84
C ALA A 270 21.84 -8.96 6.82
N LYS A 271 21.13 -8.04 6.14
CA LYS A 271 21.73 -7.04 5.23
C LYS A 271 22.29 -5.80 5.95
N GLY A 272 22.26 -5.77 7.28
CA GLY A 272 22.86 -4.71 8.11
C GLY A 272 21.99 -3.48 8.29
N ILE A 273 20.69 -3.55 8.03
CA ILE A 273 19.77 -2.48 8.35
C ILE A 273 19.51 -2.49 9.86
N PRO A 274 19.69 -1.37 10.57
CA PRO A 274 19.39 -1.30 12.01
C PRO A 274 17.91 -1.57 12.31
N ASP A 275 17.65 -2.25 13.41
CA ASP A 275 16.29 -2.68 13.79
C ASP A 275 15.30 -1.51 13.94
N GLU A 276 15.76 -0.40 14.45
CA GLU A 276 14.96 0.84 14.58
C GLU A 276 14.48 1.44 13.25
N ARG A 277 15.10 1.03 12.14
CA ARG A 277 14.73 1.44 10.78
C ARG A 277 13.76 0.46 10.10
N ILE A 278 13.38 -0.61 10.78
CA ILE A 278 12.43 -1.62 10.29
C ILE A 278 11.16 -1.52 11.13
N TRP A 279 10.11 -0.95 10.55
CA TRP A 279 8.85 -0.81 11.27
C TRP A 279 7.90 -1.96 10.95
N LEU A 280 8.00 -3.02 11.72
CA LEU A 280 7.03 -4.10 11.70
C LEU A 280 5.78 -3.63 12.44
N MET A 281 4.79 -3.15 11.69
CA MET A 281 3.56 -2.57 12.22
C MET A 281 2.49 -3.62 12.45
N LYS A 282 1.61 -3.36 13.40
CA LYS A 282 0.34 -4.07 13.59
C LYS A 282 -0.75 -3.41 12.74
N ILE A 283 -1.76 -4.18 12.35
CA ILE A 283 -2.95 -3.61 11.70
C ILE A 283 -3.65 -2.66 12.68
N GLY A 284 -3.92 -1.43 12.26
CA GLY A 284 -4.45 -0.35 13.09
C GLY A 284 -3.39 0.53 13.76
N GLU A 285 -2.10 0.11 13.75
CA GLU A 285 -1.03 0.90 14.37
C GLU A 285 -0.75 2.17 13.59
N THR A 286 -0.52 3.28 14.34
CA THR A 286 -0.09 4.56 13.80
C THR A 286 1.30 4.91 14.32
N ARG A 287 2.23 5.22 13.39
CA ARG A 287 3.57 5.73 13.71
C ARG A 287 3.83 7.09 13.08
N ILE A 288 4.60 7.92 13.80
CA ILE A 288 4.96 9.29 13.40
C ILE A 288 6.37 9.24 12.80
N PHE A 289 6.59 10.01 11.72
CA PHE A 289 7.87 10.12 11.03
C PHE A 289 8.22 11.56 10.70
#